data_4cc3cbce87c3cf8a94640cedfa155814
#
_entry.id   4cc3cbce87c3cf8a94640cedfa155814
#
_cell.length_a   1.000
_cell.length_b   1.000
_cell.length_c   1.000
_cell.angle_alpha   90.00
_cell.angle_beta   90.00
_cell.angle_gamma   90.00
#
_symmetry.space_group_name_H-M   'P 1'
#
loop_
_entity.id
_entity.type
_entity.pdbx_description
1 polymer ?
#
loop_
_entity_poly.entity_id
_entity_poly.type
_entity_poly.pdbx_seq_one_letter_code
_entity_poly.pdbx_strand_id
1 'polypeptide(L)'
;MIKRHYTWIVMFALLTALVSAIPLLRPSDAEAEPQQYPIMDGVADKIILKYQQSTCEQLWIKKSQKAPPTLEEQKLVVFLRNDPQMRTAFINKVAPPIANKMFDCGMIP
;
A
#
# COMPACT_ATOMS: atom_id res chain seq x y z
N MET A 1 7.65 61.78 2.98
CA MET A 1 7.87 60.89 1.83
C MET A 1 8.47 59.55 2.25
N ILE A 2 9.35 59.48 3.16
CA ILE A 2 9.99 58.20 3.63
C ILE A 2 8.99 57.27 4.34
N LYS A 3 8.00 57.79 5.07
CA LYS A 3 7.00 57.01 5.77
C LYS A 3 6.04 56.24 4.83
N ARG A 4 5.88 56.72 3.59
CA ARG A 4 4.93 56.12 2.65
C ARG A 4 5.50 54.87 1.97
N HIS A 5 6.83 54.84 1.83
CA HIS A 5 7.50 53.68 1.27
C HIS A 5 7.69 52.55 2.31
N TYR A 6 7.79 52.91 3.58
CA TYR A 6 7.96 51.93 4.63
C TYR A 6 6.69 51.08 4.87
N THR A 7 5.52 51.73 4.74
CA THR A 7 4.24 50.99 4.86
C THR A 7 4.02 49.99 3.73
N TRP A 8 4.49 50.28 2.54
CA TRP A 8 4.39 49.37 1.40
C TRP A 8 5.33 48.19 1.52
N ILE A 9 6.53 48.40 2.01
CA ILE A 9 7.54 47.33 2.21
C ILE A 9 7.08 46.40 3.31
N VAL A 10 6.50 46.93 4.39
CA VAL A 10 5.97 46.10 5.48
C VAL A 10 4.76 45.29 5.03
N MET A 11 3.89 45.86 4.19
CA MET A 11 2.75 45.12 3.64
C MET A 11 3.18 44.01 2.67
N PHE A 12 4.20 44.24 1.85
CA PHE A 12 4.74 43.23 0.97
C PHE A 12 5.42 42.07 1.73
N ALA A 13 6.12 42.39 2.82
CA ALA A 13 6.75 41.38 3.66
C ALA A 13 5.72 40.49 4.38
N LEU A 14 4.60 41.03 4.79
CA LEU A 14 3.50 40.30 5.42
C LEU A 14 2.75 39.37 4.41
N LEU A 15 2.61 39.81 3.18
CA LEU A 15 1.98 39.01 2.12
C LEU A 15 2.88 37.83 1.70
N THR A 16 4.19 38.01 1.65
CA THR A 16 5.12 36.93 1.34
C THR A 16 5.20 35.88 2.44
N ALA A 17 5.04 36.25 3.69
CA ALA A 17 5.02 35.32 4.80
C ALA A 17 3.78 34.42 4.80
N LEU A 18 2.63 34.94 4.35
CA LEU A 18 1.39 34.14 4.22
C LEU A 18 1.46 33.12 3.07
N VAL A 19 2.12 33.45 1.97
CA VAL A 19 2.30 32.55 0.83
C VAL A 19 3.27 31.41 1.16
N SER A 20 4.25 31.63 2.02
CA SER A 20 5.20 30.58 2.43
C SER A 20 4.60 29.52 3.37
N ALA A 21 3.45 29.79 3.99
CA ALA A 21 2.74 28.82 4.83
C ALA A 21 1.90 27.82 4.03
N ILE A 22 1.58 28.11 2.76
CA ILE A 22 0.75 27.25 1.90
C ILE A 22 1.42 25.92 1.54
N PRO A 23 2.75 25.82 1.33
CA PRO A 23 3.40 24.54 1.02
C PRO A 23 3.33 23.49 2.13
N LEU A 24 3.05 23.88 3.37
CA LEU A 24 2.91 22.95 4.50
C LEU A 24 1.58 22.18 4.49
N LEU A 25 0.64 22.57 3.64
CA LEU A 25 -0.67 21.94 3.49
C LEU A 25 -0.78 21.12 2.20
N ARG A 26 0.30 20.55 1.71
CA ARG A 26 0.28 19.74 0.50
C ARG A 26 -0.53 18.46 0.71
N PRO A 27 -1.41 18.11 -0.27
CA PRO A 27 -2.20 16.89 -0.18
C PRO A 27 -1.37 15.60 -0.10
N SER A 28 -0.09 15.64 -0.47
CA SER A 28 0.82 14.50 -0.37
C SER A 28 1.06 14.03 1.07
N ASP A 29 0.92 14.92 2.05
CA ASP A 29 1.05 14.55 3.46
C ASP A 29 -0.19 13.81 3.97
N ALA A 30 -1.34 13.93 3.28
CA ALA A 30 -2.56 13.21 3.60
C ALA A 30 -2.59 11.78 3.07
N GLU A 31 -1.71 11.40 2.13
CA GLU A 31 -1.59 10.04 1.59
C GLU A 31 -0.63 9.16 2.40
N ALA A 32 0.00 9.70 3.43
CA ALA A 32 1.16 9.09 4.07
C ALA A 32 0.84 7.91 4.99
N GLU A 33 -0.43 7.61 5.31
CA GLU A 33 -0.73 6.50 6.21
C GLU A 33 -1.70 5.52 5.56
N PRO A 34 -1.18 4.45 4.92
CA PRO A 34 -2.03 3.31 4.58
C PRO A 34 -2.60 2.74 5.89
N GLN A 35 -3.90 2.45 5.90
CA GLN A 35 -4.51 1.75 7.03
C GLN A 35 -3.71 0.49 7.33
N GLN A 36 -3.27 0.36 8.58
CA GLN A 36 -2.53 -0.81 9.03
C GLN A 36 -3.49 -1.89 9.48
N TYR A 37 -3.31 -3.07 8.91
CA TYR A 37 -4.03 -4.28 9.32
C TYR A 37 -2.99 -5.31 9.82
N PRO A 38 -2.56 -5.24 11.10
CA PRO A 38 -1.42 -6.04 11.57
C PRO A 38 -1.62 -7.54 11.41
N ILE A 39 -2.81 -8.05 11.64
CA ILE A 39 -3.12 -9.47 11.50
C ILE A 39 -3.11 -9.88 10.03
N MET A 40 -3.76 -9.11 9.18
CA MET A 40 -3.76 -9.34 7.73
C MET A 40 -2.36 -9.23 7.15
N ASP A 41 -1.58 -8.25 7.57
CA ASP A 41 -0.20 -8.07 7.13
C ASP A 41 0.67 -9.28 7.49
N GLY A 42 0.53 -9.82 8.70
CA GLY A 42 1.25 -11.01 9.12
C GLY A 42 0.91 -12.24 8.29
N VAL A 43 -0.35 -12.45 7.98
CA VAL A 43 -0.80 -13.56 7.11
C VAL A 43 -0.31 -13.35 5.67
N ALA A 44 -0.42 -12.13 5.16
CA ALA A 44 0.07 -11.78 3.82
C ALA A 44 1.57 -12.03 3.68
N ASP A 45 2.36 -11.66 4.67
CA ASP A 45 3.80 -11.90 4.67
C ASP A 45 4.15 -13.39 4.63
N LYS A 46 3.42 -14.22 5.39
CA LYS A 46 3.58 -15.67 5.34
C LYS A 46 3.26 -16.26 3.96
N ILE A 47 2.19 -15.78 3.34
CA ILE A 47 1.79 -16.21 2.00
C ILE A 47 2.87 -15.84 0.98
N ILE A 48 3.34 -14.61 1.02
CA ILE A 48 4.40 -14.12 0.13
C ILE A 48 5.66 -14.97 0.28
N LEU A 49 6.10 -15.17 1.53
CA LEU A 49 7.29 -15.96 1.82
C LEU A 49 7.16 -17.39 1.31
N LYS A 50 6.01 -18.00 1.49
CA LYS A 50 5.73 -19.36 1.00
C LYS A 50 5.86 -19.46 -0.52
N TYR A 51 5.33 -18.47 -1.26
CA TYR A 51 5.49 -18.42 -2.71
C TYR A 51 6.94 -18.21 -3.12
N GLN A 52 7.65 -17.31 -2.46
CA GLN A 52 9.05 -17.02 -2.78
C GLN A 52 9.95 -18.22 -2.51
N GLN A 53 9.70 -18.99 -1.47
CA GLN A 53 10.48 -20.18 -1.11
C GLN A 53 10.09 -21.43 -1.89
N SER A 54 8.93 -21.45 -2.53
CA SER A 54 8.47 -22.58 -3.33
C SER A 54 9.22 -22.65 -4.65
N THR A 55 9.54 -23.88 -5.08
CA THR A 55 10.04 -24.10 -6.45
C THR A 55 8.91 -23.99 -7.45
N CYS A 56 9.25 -23.77 -8.72
CA CYS A 56 8.23 -23.76 -9.78
C CYS A 56 7.48 -25.08 -9.86
N GLU A 57 8.17 -26.20 -9.68
CA GLU A 57 7.56 -27.53 -9.67
C GLU A 57 6.55 -27.68 -8.53
N GLN A 58 6.90 -27.23 -7.31
CA GLN A 58 5.98 -27.25 -6.18
C GLN A 58 4.72 -26.41 -6.42
N LEU A 59 4.87 -25.25 -7.06
CA LEU A 59 3.72 -24.40 -7.41
C LEU A 59 2.82 -25.06 -8.45
N TRP A 60 3.39 -25.72 -9.45
CA TRP A 60 2.63 -26.46 -10.46
C TRP A 60 1.84 -27.62 -9.85
N ILE A 61 2.47 -28.39 -8.97
CA ILE A 61 1.83 -29.49 -8.23
C ILE A 61 0.66 -28.97 -7.39
N LYS A 62 0.88 -27.89 -6.64
CA LYS A 62 -0.14 -27.27 -5.80
C LYS A 62 -1.32 -26.78 -6.61
N LYS A 63 -1.10 -26.19 -7.78
CA LYS A 63 -2.15 -25.76 -8.69
C LYS A 63 -2.99 -26.91 -9.19
N SER A 64 -2.36 -28.05 -9.50
CA SER A 64 -3.07 -29.25 -10.02
C SER A 64 -3.86 -29.99 -8.96
N GLN A 65 -3.41 -29.99 -7.70
CA GLN A 65 -4.02 -30.78 -6.63
C GLN A 65 -5.25 -30.14 -5.99
N LYS A 66 -5.49 -28.84 -6.18
CA LYS A 66 -6.60 -28.09 -5.59
C LYS A 66 -6.80 -28.40 -4.08
N ALA A 67 -5.71 -28.34 -3.32
CA ALA A 67 -5.76 -28.61 -1.89
C ALA A 67 -6.76 -27.68 -1.19
N PRO A 68 -7.54 -28.19 -0.21
CA PRO A 68 -8.46 -27.35 0.54
C PRO A 68 -7.69 -26.26 1.30
N PRO A 69 -8.27 -25.05 1.44
CA PRO A 69 -7.62 -23.97 2.18
C PRO A 69 -7.43 -24.33 3.65
N THR A 70 -6.36 -23.87 4.26
CA THR A 70 -6.13 -24.03 5.69
C THR A 70 -7.16 -23.22 6.49
N LEU A 71 -7.31 -23.53 7.78
CA LEU A 71 -8.22 -22.79 8.65
C LEU A 71 -7.87 -21.29 8.71
N GLU A 72 -6.58 -20.96 8.72
CA GLU A 72 -6.09 -19.59 8.69
C GLU A 72 -6.49 -18.87 7.40
N GLU A 73 -6.33 -19.53 6.27
CA GLU A 73 -6.75 -19.01 4.96
C GLU A 73 -8.27 -18.80 4.89
N GLN A 74 -9.05 -19.73 5.42
CA GLN A 74 -10.51 -19.61 5.49
C GLN A 74 -10.95 -18.39 6.30
N LYS A 75 -10.36 -18.21 7.48
CA LYS A 75 -10.63 -17.04 8.33
C LYS A 75 -10.28 -15.75 7.62
N LEU A 76 -9.13 -15.71 6.96
CA LEU A 76 -8.72 -14.55 6.19
C LEU A 76 -9.73 -14.23 5.08
N VAL A 77 -10.17 -15.21 4.32
CA VAL A 77 -11.16 -15.00 3.25
C VAL A 77 -12.47 -14.41 3.80
N VAL A 78 -12.93 -14.87 4.96
CA VAL A 78 -14.13 -14.31 5.60
C VAL A 78 -13.92 -12.83 5.97
N PHE A 79 -12.79 -12.49 6.59
CA PHE A 79 -12.46 -11.10 6.91
C PHE A 79 -12.41 -10.22 5.64
N LEU A 80 -11.75 -10.71 4.60
CA LEU A 80 -11.61 -9.96 3.34
C LEU A 80 -12.96 -9.74 2.62
N ARG A 81 -13.88 -10.69 2.74
CA ARG A 81 -15.23 -10.53 2.18
C ARG A 81 -16.04 -9.46 2.89
N ASN A 82 -15.84 -9.33 4.20
CA ASN A 82 -16.60 -8.39 5.03
C ASN A 82 -15.98 -6.99 5.06
N ASP A 83 -14.73 -6.83 4.64
CA ASP A 83 -14.02 -5.55 4.63
C ASP A 83 -13.39 -5.30 3.27
N PRO A 84 -14.07 -4.50 2.39
CA PRO A 84 -13.54 -4.20 1.07
C PRO A 84 -12.22 -3.43 1.07
N GLN A 85 -11.99 -2.58 2.07
CA GLN A 85 -10.74 -1.81 2.19
C GLN A 85 -9.57 -2.73 2.56
N MET A 86 -9.78 -3.61 3.51
CA MET A 86 -8.78 -4.62 3.89
C MET A 86 -8.47 -5.56 2.72
N ARG A 87 -9.49 -5.96 1.97
CA ARG A 87 -9.32 -6.79 0.77
C ARG A 87 -8.43 -6.11 -0.27
N THR A 88 -8.67 -4.83 -0.54
CA THR A 88 -7.86 -4.05 -1.47
C THR A 88 -6.42 -3.96 -0.99
N ALA A 89 -6.21 -3.66 0.29
CA ALA A 89 -4.87 -3.61 0.89
C ALA A 89 -4.15 -4.95 0.80
N PHE A 90 -4.85 -6.05 1.06
CA PHE A 90 -4.30 -7.40 0.96
C PHE A 90 -3.87 -7.73 -0.47
N ILE A 91 -4.74 -7.50 -1.45
CA ILE A 91 -4.45 -7.76 -2.86
C ILE A 91 -3.26 -6.93 -3.33
N ASN A 92 -3.22 -5.64 -2.99
CA ASN A 92 -2.11 -4.77 -3.35
C ASN A 92 -0.77 -5.22 -2.75
N LYS A 93 -0.82 -5.85 -1.59
CA LYS A 93 0.38 -6.36 -0.93
C LYS A 93 0.87 -7.68 -1.52
N VAL A 94 -0.02 -8.63 -1.75
CA VAL A 94 0.37 -10.00 -2.16
C VAL A 94 0.50 -10.17 -3.68
N ALA A 95 -0.25 -9.40 -4.46
CA ALA A 95 -0.30 -9.60 -5.91
C ALA A 95 1.06 -9.39 -6.60
N PRO A 96 1.84 -8.32 -6.33
CA PRO A 96 3.11 -8.13 -7.01
C PRO A 96 4.10 -9.26 -6.79
N PRO A 97 4.43 -9.70 -5.57
CA PRO A 97 5.39 -10.78 -5.37
C PRO A 97 4.89 -12.13 -5.89
N ILE A 98 3.59 -12.42 -5.74
CA ILE A 98 3.00 -13.66 -6.26
C ILE A 98 3.01 -13.65 -7.79
N ALA A 99 2.58 -12.57 -8.42
CA ALA A 99 2.58 -12.45 -9.87
C ALA A 99 4.00 -12.56 -10.45
N ASN A 100 4.99 -11.93 -9.82
CA ASN A 100 6.38 -12.04 -10.23
C ASN A 100 6.87 -13.49 -10.17
N LYS A 101 6.57 -14.20 -9.09
CA LYS A 101 6.93 -15.61 -8.95
C LYS A 101 6.26 -16.49 -10.01
N MET A 102 4.97 -16.27 -10.23
CA MET A 102 4.21 -17.01 -11.25
C MET A 102 4.73 -16.74 -12.66
N PHE A 103 5.11 -15.49 -12.93
CA PHE A 103 5.71 -15.12 -14.22
C PHE A 103 7.05 -15.84 -14.42
N ASP A 104 7.93 -15.83 -13.40
CA ASP A 104 9.22 -16.52 -13.46
C ASP A 104 9.07 -18.04 -13.67
N CYS A 105 7.99 -18.61 -13.17
CA CYS A 105 7.67 -20.02 -13.35
C CYS A 105 6.90 -20.34 -14.64
N GLY A 106 6.64 -19.35 -15.50
CA GLY A 106 5.89 -19.55 -16.74
C GLY A 106 4.41 -19.86 -16.54
N MET A 107 3.84 -19.48 -15.39
CA MET A 107 2.42 -19.72 -15.07
C MET A 107 1.49 -18.60 -15.55
N ILE A 108 2.05 -17.49 -15.99
CA ILE A 108 1.35 -16.35 -16.57
C ILE A 108 1.83 -16.22 -18.02
N PRO A 109 0.91 -16.19 -18.99
CA PRO A 109 1.28 -16.02 -20.38
C PRO A 109 1.86 -14.65 -20.71
#